data_df3ff725703e3102e57182160ea50ada
#
_entry.id   df3ff725703e3102e57182160ea50ada
#
_cell.length_a   1.000
_cell.length_b   1.000
_cell.length_c   1.000
_cell.angle_alpha   90.00
_cell.angle_beta   90.00
_cell.angle_gamma   90.00
#
_symmetry.space_group_name_H-M   'P 1'
#
loop_
_entity.id
_entity.type
_entity.pdbx_description
1 polymer ?
#
loop_
_entity_poly.entity_id
_entity_poly.type
_entity_poly.pdbx_seq_one_letter_code
_entity_poly.pdbx_strand_id
1 'polypeptide(L)'
;MIEKEIVNDYYRLPKIILILTKTLHLIHPYLASRLLLFFFTRPIYFKTPERELEFLKKSEFSRMKIPDINKNIQIYNLKNQGEKILLIHGWNGRGSQFHHIAKECYNAGFDVTVFDLPGHGKSSSKRCNVSEVVSCINHLNHEIGPFSHLISHSVGAIAALNSVKIARDFNSIVIISLPSLKIRPMFTNFVNMFDLPGNKYTDMMVKYYEKKYRMKISSLDPIEFAKKLSLKSLIVHCRDDRDADVHLSEELHKEIANSEIFLTENLGHRRILRDEQVSLRIVDFLE
;
A
#
# COMPACT_ATOMS: atom_id res chain seq x y z
N MET A 1 12.36 14.92 19.00
CA MET A 1 11.18 14.97 19.90
C MET A 1 9.85 15.08 19.18
N ILE A 2 9.81 15.55 17.94
CA ILE A 2 8.59 15.74 17.13
C ILE A 2 8.02 14.41 16.56
N GLU A 3 8.86 13.38 16.31
CA GLU A 3 8.42 12.09 15.75
C GLU A 3 7.55 11.24 16.68
N LYS A 4 7.61 11.41 18.00
CA LYS A 4 6.82 10.61 18.95
C LYS A 4 5.34 11.01 19.04
N GLU A 5 4.97 12.25 18.73
CA GLU A 5 3.58 12.73 18.85
C GLU A 5 2.70 12.37 17.65
N ILE A 6 3.30 12.24 16.48
CA ILE A 6 2.55 12.10 15.21
C ILE A 6 1.88 10.71 15.08
N VAL A 7 2.53 9.65 15.57
CA VAL A 7 2.03 8.27 15.44
C VAL A 7 0.93 7.92 16.46
N ASN A 8 0.83 8.67 17.56
CA ASN A 8 -0.01 8.30 18.70
C ASN A 8 -1.52 8.57 18.56
N ASP A 9 -1.97 9.46 17.68
CA ASP A 9 -3.38 9.85 17.65
C ASP A 9 -4.27 8.96 16.76
N TYR A 10 -3.72 8.31 15.73
CA TYR A 10 -4.51 7.52 14.78
C TYR A 10 -4.66 6.04 15.15
N TYR A 11 -3.71 5.46 15.90
CA TYR A 11 -3.72 4.05 16.28
C TYR A 11 -3.52 3.89 17.79
N ARG A 12 -4.47 4.35 18.60
CA ARG A 12 -4.47 4.00 20.03
C ARG A 12 -4.70 2.49 20.16
N LEU A 13 -3.62 1.77 20.37
CA LEU A 13 -3.70 0.35 20.67
C LEU A 13 -4.52 0.14 21.97
N PRO A 14 -5.42 -0.86 22.01
CA PRO A 14 -6.13 -1.20 23.22
C PRO A 14 -5.14 -1.44 24.37
N LYS A 15 -5.41 -0.85 25.55
CA LYS A 15 -4.53 -0.96 26.73
C LYS A 15 -4.18 -2.42 27.07
N ILE A 16 -5.12 -3.34 26.86
CA ILE A 16 -4.89 -4.77 27.11
C ILE A 16 -3.79 -5.35 26.21
N ILE A 17 -3.69 -4.90 24.97
CA ILE A 17 -2.63 -5.34 24.03
C ILE A 17 -1.27 -4.82 24.50
N LEU A 18 -1.20 -3.55 24.95
CA LEU A 18 0.02 -2.96 25.50
C LEU A 18 0.47 -3.68 26.77
N ILE A 19 -0.45 -3.98 27.69
CA ILE A 19 -0.16 -4.74 28.90
C ILE A 19 0.36 -6.14 28.55
N LEU A 20 -0.33 -6.85 27.66
CA LEU A 20 0.06 -8.20 27.24
C LEU A 20 1.46 -8.21 26.60
N THR A 21 1.75 -7.27 25.70
CA THR A 21 3.07 -7.20 25.04
C THR A 21 4.17 -6.84 26.04
N LYS A 22 3.94 -5.92 27.00
CA LYS A 22 4.89 -5.58 28.07
C LYS A 22 5.12 -6.76 29.02
N THR A 23 4.09 -7.48 29.40
CA THR A 23 4.22 -8.70 30.23
C THR A 23 5.04 -9.76 29.51
N LEU A 24 4.72 -10.03 28.23
CA LEU A 24 5.51 -10.96 27.42
C LEU A 24 6.94 -10.49 27.20
N HIS A 25 7.19 -9.17 27.11
CA HIS A 25 8.55 -8.64 27.05
C HIS A 25 9.41 -9.05 28.26
N LEU A 26 8.84 -8.99 29.45
CA LEU A 26 9.55 -9.33 30.70
C LEU A 26 9.79 -10.84 30.85
N ILE A 27 8.82 -11.67 30.43
CA ILE A 27 8.85 -13.13 30.66
C ILE A 27 9.52 -13.84 29.50
N HIS A 28 9.18 -13.49 28.26
CA HIS A 28 9.62 -14.21 27.07
C HIS A 28 9.69 -13.30 25.81
N PRO A 29 10.79 -12.56 25.62
CA PRO A 29 10.93 -11.60 24.51
C PRO A 29 10.64 -12.16 23.11
N TYR A 30 10.98 -13.43 22.88
CA TYR A 30 10.70 -14.09 21.61
C TYR A 30 9.19 -14.22 21.32
N LEU A 31 8.38 -14.55 22.33
CA LEU A 31 6.92 -14.61 22.18
C LEU A 31 6.34 -13.21 21.97
N ALA A 32 6.87 -12.19 22.63
CA ALA A 32 6.49 -10.81 22.38
C ALA A 32 6.74 -10.41 20.92
N SER A 33 7.92 -10.73 20.35
CA SER A 33 8.22 -10.43 18.94
C SER A 33 7.30 -11.15 17.96
N ARG A 34 6.90 -12.40 18.26
CA ARG A 34 5.92 -13.13 17.44
C ARG A 34 4.53 -12.53 17.51
N LEU A 35 4.12 -12.03 18.67
CA LEU A 35 2.86 -11.32 18.85
C LEU A 35 2.86 -10.00 18.09
N LEU A 36 3.95 -9.25 18.14
CA LEU A 36 4.11 -8.02 17.34
C LEU A 36 3.97 -8.33 15.84
N LEU A 37 4.66 -9.35 15.32
CA LEU A 37 4.56 -9.73 13.92
C LEU A 37 3.16 -10.24 13.55
N PHE A 38 2.48 -10.89 14.48
CA PHE A 38 1.09 -11.28 14.30
C PHE A 38 0.19 -10.07 14.05
N PHE A 39 0.33 -8.99 14.82
CA PHE A 39 -0.43 -7.75 14.62
C PHE A 39 0.05 -7.00 13.36
N PHE A 40 1.35 -6.89 13.14
CA PHE A 40 1.92 -6.21 11.98
C PHE A 40 1.41 -6.76 10.64
N THR A 41 1.17 -8.05 10.56
CA THR A 41 0.71 -8.70 9.32
C THR A 41 -0.80 -8.84 9.22
N ARG A 42 -1.58 -8.28 10.16
CA ARG A 42 -3.05 -8.36 10.18
C ARG A 42 -3.67 -6.99 10.01
N PRO A 43 -4.30 -6.73 8.87
CA PRO A 43 -5.03 -5.48 8.68
C PRO A 43 -6.27 -5.42 9.58
N ILE A 44 -6.63 -4.20 9.97
CA ILE A 44 -7.85 -3.91 10.71
C ILE A 44 -8.96 -3.67 9.69
N TYR A 45 -10.08 -4.35 9.86
CA TYR A 45 -11.26 -4.18 9.01
C TYR A 45 -12.07 -2.95 9.43
N PHE A 46 -12.42 -2.11 8.46
CA PHE A 46 -13.32 -0.98 8.64
C PHE A 46 -14.54 -1.12 7.73
N LYS A 47 -15.72 -0.77 8.26
CA LYS A 47 -16.97 -0.76 7.49
C LYS A 47 -16.84 0.19 6.28
N THR A 48 -17.38 -0.22 5.15
CA THR A 48 -17.42 0.58 3.91
C THR A 48 -18.35 1.78 4.12
N PRO A 49 -17.88 3.04 3.93
CA PRO A 49 -18.72 4.22 4.04
C PRO A 49 -19.68 4.35 2.86
N GLU A 50 -20.78 5.09 3.06
CA GLU A 50 -21.82 5.30 2.05
C GLU A 50 -21.28 5.89 0.74
N ARG A 51 -20.34 6.82 0.81
CA ARG A 51 -19.71 7.45 -0.37
C ARG A 51 -19.04 6.49 -1.34
N GLU A 52 -18.69 5.27 -0.90
CA GLU A 52 -18.05 4.24 -1.73
C GLU A 52 -19.07 3.26 -2.36
N LEU A 53 -20.35 3.31 -1.93
CA LEU A 53 -21.39 2.37 -2.37
C LEU A 53 -21.76 2.56 -3.85
N GLU A 54 -21.71 3.78 -4.36
CA GLU A 54 -22.00 4.04 -5.77
C GLU A 54 -20.98 3.37 -6.69
N PHE A 55 -19.69 3.47 -6.38
CA PHE A 55 -18.63 2.77 -7.07
C PHE A 55 -18.90 1.25 -7.06
N LEU A 56 -19.21 0.70 -5.88
CA LEU A 56 -19.50 -0.72 -5.75
C LEU A 56 -20.72 -1.15 -6.58
N LYS A 57 -21.77 -0.32 -6.67
CA LYS A 57 -22.97 -0.63 -7.47
C LYS A 57 -22.70 -0.62 -8.98
N LYS A 58 -21.77 0.23 -9.43
CA LYS A 58 -21.42 0.36 -10.86
C LYS A 58 -20.35 -0.64 -11.31
N SER A 59 -19.62 -1.23 -10.37
CA SER A 59 -18.54 -2.16 -10.68
C SER A 59 -19.06 -3.57 -10.97
N GLU A 60 -18.46 -4.24 -11.94
CA GLU A 60 -18.54 -5.68 -12.10
C GLU A 60 -17.65 -6.36 -11.04
N PHE A 61 -18.12 -7.47 -10.48
CA PHE A 61 -17.42 -8.19 -9.41
C PHE A 61 -16.92 -9.52 -9.93
N SER A 62 -15.64 -9.80 -9.62
CA SER A 62 -15.09 -11.14 -9.81
C SER A 62 -14.20 -11.54 -8.65
N ARG A 63 -13.89 -12.81 -8.53
CA ARG A 63 -12.92 -13.34 -7.59
C ARG A 63 -11.88 -14.15 -8.34
N MET A 64 -10.62 -13.95 -7.96
CA MET A 64 -9.51 -14.66 -8.56
C MET A 64 -8.67 -15.33 -7.47
N LYS A 65 -8.31 -16.59 -7.70
CA LYS A 65 -7.36 -17.31 -6.84
C LYS A 65 -5.95 -16.94 -7.29
N ILE A 66 -5.10 -16.55 -6.35
CA ILE A 66 -3.67 -16.31 -6.56
C ILE A 66 -2.92 -17.57 -6.13
N PRO A 67 -2.43 -18.39 -7.08
CA PRO A 67 -1.86 -19.71 -6.78
C PRO A 67 -0.67 -19.65 -5.83
N ASP A 68 0.29 -18.73 -6.06
CA ASP A 68 1.54 -18.60 -5.32
C ASP A 68 1.35 -18.39 -3.81
N ILE A 69 0.24 -17.77 -3.42
CA ILE A 69 -0.08 -17.47 -2.03
C ILE A 69 -1.30 -18.25 -1.51
N ASN A 70 -1.95 -19.02 -2.38
CA ASN A 70 -3.17 -19.80 -2.12
C ASN A 70 -4.29 -18.97 -1.45
N LYS A 71 -4.55 -17.77 -1.98
CA LYS A 71 -5.59 -16.85 -1.50
C LYS A 71 -6.49 -16.40 -2.65
N ASN A 72 -7.75 -16.09 -2.31
CA ASN A 72 -8.68 -15.49 -3.25
C ASN A 72 -8.75 -13.98 -3.01
N ILE A 73 -8.65 -13.19 -4.07
CA ILE A 73 -8.83 -11.74 -4.04
C ILE A 73 -10.16 -11.34 -4.66
N GLN A 74 -10.75 -10.27 -4.14
CA GLN A 74 -11.94 -9.63 -4.73
C GLN A 74 -11.48 -8.58 -5.72
N ILE A 75 -12.06 -8.58 -6.92
CA ILE A 75 -11.79 -7.65 -8.01
C ILE A 75 -13.05 -6.85 -8.31
N TYR A 76 -12.87 -5.59 -8.69
CA TYR A 76 -13.90 -4.65 -9.10
C TYR A 76 -13.46 -4.03 -10.43
N ASN A 77 -14.32 -4.07 -11.44
CA ASN A 77 -14.03 -3.54 -12.76
C ASN A 77 -15.07 -2.48 -13.16
N LEU A 78 -14.58 -1.36 -13.67
CA LEU A 78 -15.36 -0.42 -14.48
C LEU A 78 -14.87 -0.59 -15.92
N LYS A 79 -15.60 -1.39 -16.70
CA LYS A 79 -15.23 -1.80 -18.05
C LYS A 79 -15.36 -0.69 -19.06
N ASN A 80 -14.32 -0.48 -19.86
CA ASN A 80 -14.27 0.47 -20.97
C ASN A 80 -13.42 -0.08 -22.12
N GLN A 81 -13.29 0.68 -23.22
CA GLN A 81 -12.57 0.27 -24.43
C GLN A 81 -11.11 0.76 -24.48
N GLY A 82 -10.72 1.65 -23.56
CA GLY A 82 -9.37 2.22 -23.52
C GLY A 82 -8.33 1.35 -22.83
N GLU A 83 -7.19 1.93 -22.55
CA GLU A 83 -6.10 1.26 -21.86
C GLU A 83 -6.48 0.81 -20.46
N LYS A 84 -5.91 -0.31 -20.05
CA LYS A 84 -6.21 -0.92 -18.76
C LYS A 84 -5.36 -0.31 -17.64
N ILE A 85 -6.03 0.04 -16.55
CA ILE A 85 -5.40 0.58 -15.34
C ILE A 85 -5.64 -0.36 -14.17
N LEU A 86 -4.61 -0.62 -13.34
CA LEU A 86 -4.73 -1.36 -12.10
C LEU A 86 -4.52 -0.43 -10.90
N LEU A 87 -5.49 -0.39 -9.97
CA LEU A 87 -5.45 0.41 -8.74
C LEU A 87 -5.15 -0.46 -7.52
N ILE A 88 -4.16 -0.07 -6.70
CA ILE A 88 -3.61 -0.83 -5.57
C ILE A 88 -3.69 -0.01 -4.29
N HIS A 89 -4.60 -0.37 -3.37
CA HIS A 89 -4.81 0.37 -2.12
C HIS A 89 -3.74 0.11 -1.05
N GLY A 90 -3.74 0.92 0.01
CA GLY A 90 -2.83 0.83 1.14
C GLY A 90 -3.30 -0.07 2.28
N TRP A 91 -2.48 -0.15 3.34
CA TRP A 91 -2.77 -0.94 4.56
C TRP A 91 -4.05 -0.47 5.25
N ASN A 92 -4.81 -1.40 5.81
CA ASN A 92 -6.13 -1.15 6.40
C ASN A 92 -7.16 -0.51 5.44
N GLY A 93 -6.85 -0.49 4.13
CA GLY A 93 -7.70 0.02 3.08
C GLY A 93 -8.63 -1.03 2.47
N ARG A 94 -9.16 -0.69 1.32
CA ARG A 94 -9.97 -1.55 0.42
C ARG A 94 -10.02 -0.91 -0.96
N GLY A 95 -10.33 -1.68 -1.98
CA GLY A 95 -10.37 -1.20 -3.36
C GLY A 95 -11.32 -0.02 -3.56
N SER A 96 -12.50 -0.05 -2.95
CA SER A 96 -13.51 1.03 -3.08
C SER A 96 -13.07 2.39 -2.55
N GLN A 97 -11.95 2.51 -1.82
CA GLN A 97 -11.38 3.80 -1.45
C GLN A 97 -10.95 4.63 -2.65
N PHE A 98 -10.63 3.99 -3.77
CA PHE A 98 -10.32 4.64 -5.03
C PHE A 98 -11.54 5.13 -5.82
N HIS A 99 -12.74 5.08 -5.27
CA HIS A 99 -13.99 5.38 -5.98
C HIS A 99 -13.96 6.67 -6.80
N HIS A 100 -13.28 7.71 -6.34
CA HIS A 100 -13.19 8.99 -7.04
C HIS A 100 -12.19 8.91 -8.20
N ILE A 101 -10.96 8.51 -7.95
CA ILE A 101 -9.94 8.33 -8.99
C ILE A 101 -10.41 7.33 -10.06
N ALA A 102 -10.99 6.20 -9.63
CA ALA A 102 -11.51 5.19 -10.55
C ALA A 102 -12.63 5.73 -11.45
N LYS A 103 -13.51 6.58 -10.91
CA LYS A 103 -14.57 7.24 -11.68
C LYS A 103 -13.99 8.19 -12.73
N GLU A 104 -13.03 9.04 -12.35
CA GLU A 104 -12.45 9.99 -13.29
C GLU A 104 -11.63 9.29 -14.40
N CYS A 105 -10.85 8.25 -14.05
CA CYS A 105 -10.19 7.42 -15.06
C CYS A 105 -11.20 6.73 -16.00
N TYR A 106 -12.31 6.20 -15.46
CA TYR A 106 -13.36 5.60 -16.29
C TYR A 106 -14.01 6.62 -17.23
N ASN A 107 -14.30 7.83 -16.73
CA ASN A 107 -14.88 8.93 -17.52
C ASN A 107 -13.93 9.38 -18.65
N ALA A 108 -12.61 9.28 -18.44
CA ALA A 108 -11.58 9.54 -19.44
C ALA A 108 -11.37 8.38 -20.43
N GLY A 109 -12.15 7.31 -20.34
CA GLY A 109 -12.15 6.20 -21.28
C GLY A 109 -11.31 4.98 -20.89
N PHE A 110 -10.61 4.99 -19.75
CA PHE A 110 -9.78 3.86 -19.31
C PHE A 110 -10.62 2.68 -18.80
N ASP A 111 -10.16 1.43 -19.06
CA ASP A 111 -10.67 0.20 -18.43
C ASP A 111 -10.04 0.04 -17.05
N VAL A 112 -10.84 0.24 -15.99
CA VAL A 112 -10.34 0.36 -14.62
C VAL A 112 -10.56 -0.91 -13.83
N THR A 113 -9.48 -1.50 -13.34
CA THR A 113 -9.48 -2.64 -12.43
C THR A 113 -8.97 -2.22 -11.06
N VAL A 114 -9.72 -2.55 -10.02
CA VAL A 114 -9.36 -2.36 -8.62
C VAL A 114 -9.49 -3.69 -7.90
N PHE A 115 -8.65 -3.99 -6.92
CA PHE A 115 -8.81 -5.20 -6.13
C PHE A 115 -8.60 -4.94 -4.64
N ASP A 116 -9.20 -5.77 -3.80
CA ASP A 116 -8.90 -5.79 -2.37
C ASP A 116 -7.64 -6.63 -2.13
N LEU A 117 -6.66 -6.09 -1.43
CA LEU A 117 -5.45 -6.81 -1.05
C LEU A 117 -5.79 -8.06 -0.21
N PRO A 118 -4.96 -9.11 -0.18
CA PRO A 118 -5.15 -10.25 0.70
C PRO A 118 -5.42 -9.80 2.15
N GLY A 119 -6.44 -10.38 2.79
CA GLY A 119 -6.82 -10.03 4.16
C GLY A 119 -7.55 -8.69 4.34
N HIS A 120 -7.81 -7.95 3.26
CA HIS A 120 -8.53 -6.68 3.26
C HIS A 120 -9.87 -6.80 2.54
N GLY A 121 -10.77 -5.85 2.78
CA GLY A 121 -12.05 -5.76 2.11
C GLY A 121 -12.82 -7.09 2.08
N LYS A 122 -13.14 -7.57 0.88
CA LYS A 122 -13.84 -8.86 0.64
C LYS A 122 -12.89 -9.98 0.17
N SER A 123 -11.57 -9.73 0.12
CA SER A 123 -10.57 -10.75 -0.17
C SER A 123 -10.40 -11.74 0.98
N SER A 124 -9.98 -12.96 0.66
CA SER A 124 -9.78 -14.02 1.65
C SER A 124 -8.55 -13.77 2.53
N SER A 125 -8.45 -14.52 3.63
CA SER A 125 -7.38 -14.43 4.62
C SER A 125 -7.62 -13.35 5.69
N LYS A 126 -6.75 -13.39 6.72
CA LYS A 126 -6.67 -12.35 7.77
C LYS A 126 -5.24 -11.78 7.86
N ARG A 127 -4.40 -12.07 6.88
CA ARG A 127 -2.99 -11.65 6.85
C ARG A 127 -2.61 -11.20 5.46
N CYS A 128 -1.72 -10.21 5.43
CA CYS A 128 -1.12 -9.69 4.22
C CYS A 128 0.34 -9.29 4.48
N ASN A 129 1.14 -9.31 3.44
CA ASN A 129 2.47 -8.70 3.40
C ASN A 129 2.75 -8.19 1.99
N VAL A 130 3.78 -7.35 1.83
CA VAL A 130 4.11 -6.71 0.56
C VAL A 130 4.35 -7.72 -0.56
N SER A 131 5.05 -8.83 -0.29
CA SER A 131 5.34 -9.85 -1.31
C SER A 131 4.07 -10.52 -1.83
N GLU A 132 3.08 -10.74 -0.98
CA GLU A 132 1.78 -11.28 -1.40
C GLU A 132 1.02 -10.30 -2.30
N VAL A 133 1.16 -8.99 -2.07
CA VAL A 133 0.57 -7.96 -2.94
C VAL A 133 1.27 -7.93 -4.29
N VAL A 134 2.61 -8.05 -4.32
CA VAL A 134 3.39 -8.19 -5.56
C VAL A 134 2.92 -9.41 -6.36
N SER A 135 2.75 -10.57 -5.72
CA SER A 135 2.19 -11.77 -6.39
C SER A 135 0.80 -11.51 -6.97
N CYS A 136 -0.07 -10.76 -6.27
CA CYS A 136 -1.38 -10.39 -6.79
C CYS A 136 -1.27 -9.50 -8.05
N ILE A 137 -0.45 -8.46 -8.01
CA ILE A 137 -0.27 -7.54 -9.15
C ILE A 137 0.24 -8.30 -10.37
N ASN A 138 1.28 -9.12 -10.21
CA ASN A 138 1.87 -9.88 -11.31
C ASN A 138 0.88 -10.92 -11.89
N HIS A 139 0.13 -11.61 -11.03
CA HIS A 139 -0.86 -12.59 -11.48
C HIS A 139 -2.04 -11.91 -12.19
N LEU A 140 -2.53 -10.78 -11.67
CA LEU A 140 -3.58 -9.98 -12.33
C LEU A 140 -3.10 -9.48 -13.70
N ASN A 141 -1.86 -8.99 -13.80
CA ASN A 141 -1.29 -8.53 -15.06
C ASN A 141 -1.19 -9.66 -16.09
N HIS A 142 -0.87 -10.87 -15.66
CA HIS A 142 -0.79 -12.05 -16.53
C HIS A 142 -2.18 -12.53 -17.00
N GLU A 143 -3.17 -12.63 -16.07
CA GLU A 143 -4.45 -13.28 -16.34
C GLU A 143 -5.48 -12.38 -17.03
N ILE A 144 -5.52 -11.09 -16.63
CA ILE A 144 -6.54 -10.14 -17.13
C ILE A 144 -5.94 -8.83 -17.67
N GLY A 145 -4.62 -8.69 -17.61
CA GLY A 145 -3.86 -7.62 -18.26
C GLY A 145 -3.74 -7.80 -19.78
N PRO A 146 -2.69 -7.29 -20.42
CA PRO A 146 -1.72 -6.42 -19.75
C PRO A 146 -2.34 -5.10 -19.27
N PHE A 147 -1.85 -4.57 -18.15
CA PHE A 147 -2.20 -3.24 -17.69
C PHE A 147 -1.16 -2.23 -18.18
N SER A 148 -1.62 -1.14 -18.79
CA SER A 148 -0.74 -0.05 -19.23
C SER A 148 -0.27 0.79 -18.04
N HIS A 149 -1.11 0.97 -17.02
CA HIS A 149 -0.83 1.89 -15.94
C HIS A 149 -1.12 1.29 -14.56
N LEU A 150 -0.29 1.66 -13.58
CA LEU A 150 -0.52 1.35 -12.17
C LEU A 150 -0.82 2.64 -11.39
N ILE A 151 -1.87 2.64 -10.58
CA ILE A 151 -2.15 3.70 -9.59
C ILE A 151 -2.12 3.07 -8.22
N SER A 152 -1.26 3.57 -7.35
CA SER A 152 -0.97 2.89 -6.09
C SER A 152 -0.91 3.87 -4.91
N HIS A 153 -1.34 3.41 -3.73
CA HIS A 153 -1.38 4.22 -2.53
C HIS A 153 -0.67 3.53 -1.37
N SER A 154 0.15 4.30 -0.64
CA SER A 154 0.76 3.88 0.63
C SER A 154 1.54 2.55 0.48
N VAL A 155 1.26 1.53 1.28
CA VAL A 155 1.89 0.19 1.16
C VAL A 155 1.65 -0.45 -0.21
N GLY A 156 0.53 -0.15 -0.87
CA GLY A 156 0.29 -0.54 -2.26
C GLY A 156 1.33 0.02 -3.23
N ALA A 157 1.85 1.23 -2.97
CA ALA A 157 2.91 1.84 -3.78
C ALA A 157 4.25 1.09 -3.65
N ILE A 158 4.58 0.60 -2.46
CA ILE A 158 5.75 -0.28 -2.26
C ILE A 158 5.61 -1.54 -3.12
N ALA A 159 4.43 -2.16 -3.11
CA ALA A 159 4.20 -3.37 -3.90
C ALA A 159 4.22 -3.08 -5.42
N ALA A 160 3.62 -1.98 -5.86
CA ALA A 160 3.62 -1.57 -7.27
C ALA A 160 5.04 -1.33 -7.79
N LEU A 161 5.88 -0.59 -7.04
CA LEU A 161 7.30 -0.38 -7.37
C LEU A 161 8.09 -1.70 -7.46
N ASN A 162 7.78 -2.68 -6.61
CA ASN A 162 8.39 -4.00 -6.68
C ASN A 162 7.89 -4.82 -7.89
N SER A 163 6.65 -4.61 -8.35
CA SER A 163 6.07 -5.32 -9.49
C SER A 163 6.63 -4.82 -10.81
N VAL A 164 6.79 -3.51 -11.00
CA VAL A 164 7.37 -2.92 -12.23
C VAL A 164 8.84 -3.32 -12.46
N LYS A 165 9.53 -3.78 -11.43
CA LYS A 165 10.86 -4.40 -11.55
C LYS A 165 10.82 -5.72 -12.33
N ILE A 166 9.73 -6.47 -12.18
CA ILE A 166 9.58 -7.84 -12.70
C ILE A 166 8.92 -7.81 -14.07
N ALA A 167 7.82 -7.08 -14.20
CA ALA A 167 7.06 -6.94 -15.44
C ALA A 167 7.40 -5.60 -16.13
N ARG A 168 7.84 -5.66 -17.37
CA ARG A 168 8.22 -4.49 -18.18
C ARG A 168 7.06 -3.92 -19.03
N ASP A 169 5.85 -4.40 -18.79
CA ASP A 169 4.70 -4.16 -19.66
C ASP A 169 3.93 -2.87 -19.29
N PHE A 170 4.32 -2.20 -18.22
CA PHE A 170 3.67 -0.96 -17.78
C PHE A 170 4.26 0.27 -18.50
N ASN A 171 3.40 1.19 -18.94
CA ASN A 171 3.77 2.47 -19.54
C ASN A 171 4.02 3.54 -18.48
N SER A 172 3.25 3.54 -17.38
CA SER A 172 3.44 4.50 -16.31
C SER A 172 3.00 3.97 -14.94
N ILE A 173 3.44 4.69 -13.89
CA ILE A 173 3.07 4.43 -12.51
C ILE A 173 2.73 5.72 -11.78
N VAL A 174 1.63 5.71 -11.02
CA VAL A 174 1.25 6.76 -10.08
C VAL A 174 1.46 6.27 -8.65
N ILE A 175 2.24 7.01 -7.87
CA ILE A 175 2.67 6.70 -6.52
C ILE A 175 2.07 7.75 -5.58
N ILE A 176 1.05 7.37 -4.79
CA ILE A 176 0.36 8.28 -3.88
C ILE A 176 0.78 7.99 -2.45
N SER A 177 1.30 9.00 -1.73
CA SER A 177 1.65 8.92 -0.29
C SER A 177 2.54 7.71 0.06
N LEU A 178 3.71 7.59 -0.57
CA LEU A 178 4.65 6.50 -0.27
C LEU A 178 5.06 6.52 1.21
N PRO A 179 4.88 5.43 1.97
CA PRO A 179 5.06 5.47 3.42
C PRO A 179 6.50 5.25 3.88
N SER A 180 7.38 4.72 3.04
CA SER A 180 8.78 4.49 3.35
C SER A 180 9.59 4.14 2.10
N LEU A 181 10.84 4.61 2.07
CA LEU A 181 11.84 4.22 1.06
C LEU A 181 12.59 2.92 1.43
N LYS A 182 12.48 2.51 2.68
CA LYS A 182 13.07 1.27 3.22
C LYS A 182 12.07 0.53 4.10
N ILE A 183 12.06 -0.79 4.04
CA ILE A 183 11.08 -1.59 4.80
C ILE A 183 11.39 -1.67 6.29
N ARG A 184 12.67 -1.68 6.67
CA ARG A 184 13.06 -1.81 8.08
C ARG A 184 12.49 -0.72 9.00
N PRO A 185 12.48 0.59 8.64
CA PRO A 185 11.85 1.63 9.44
C PRO A 185 10.37 1.38 9.74
N MET A 186 9.61 0.77 8.82
CA MET A 186 8.21 0.44 9.07
C MET A 186 8.04 -0.54 10.23
N PHE A 187 8.95 -1.52 10.37
CA PHE A 187 8.97 -2.41 11.55
C PHE A 187 9.31 -1.64 12.82
N THR A 188 10.28 -0.74 12.76
CA THR A 188 10.71 0.06 13.91
C THR A 188 9.58 0.98 14.39
N ASN A 189 8.94 1.70 13.49
CA ASN A 189 7.81 2.58 13.80
C ASN A 189 6.66 1.78 14.42
N PHE A 190 6.37 0.59 13.89
CA PHE A 190 5.35 -0.30 14.46
C PHE A 190 5.71 -0.75 15.88
N VAL A 191 6.96 -1.16 16.15
CA VAL A 191 7.42 -1.58 17.48
C VAL A 191 7.33 -0.42 18.47
N ASN A 192 7.69 0.79 18.05
CA ASN A 192 7.63 1.99 18.91
C ASN A 192 6.21 2.30 19.43
N MET A 193 5.16 1.91 18.67
CA MET A 193 3.76 2.05 19.13
C MET A 193 3.46 1.23 20.41
N PHE A 194 4.27 0.21 20.72
CA PHE A 194 4.10 -0.66 21.89
C PHE A 194 4.96 -0.24 23.09
N ASP A 195 5.74 0.85 22.95
CA ASP A 195 6.65 1.33 23.99
C ASP A 195 7.63 0.23 24.45
N LEU A 196 8.19 -0.49 23.48
CA LEU A 196 9.18 -1.55 23.65
C LEU A 196 10.55 -1.10 23.11
N PRO A 197 11.68 -1.76 23.51
CA PRO A 197 13.00 -1.46 22.97
C PRO A 197 13.05 -1.65 21.44
N GLY A 198 12.89 -0.55 20.68
CA GLY A 198 12.62 -0.53 19.24
C GLY A 198 13.57 -1.41 18.43
N ASN A 199 14.87 -1.17 18.51
CA ASN A 199 15.89 -1.89 17.72
C ASN A 199 15.88 -3.41 17.98
N LYS A 200 15.84 -3.82 19.26
CA LYS A 200 15.82 -5.24 19.64
C LYS A 200 14.65 -6.00 19.00
N TYR A 201 13.44 -5.44 19.12
CA TYR A 201 12.24 -6.08 18.59
C TYR A 201 12.14 -5.98 17.07
N THR A 202 12.61 -4.89 16.48
CA THR A 202 12.76 -4.77 15.02
C THR A 202 13.64 -5.88 14.48
N ASP A 203 14.83 -6.11 15.07
CA ASP A 203 15.74 -7.18 14.64
C ASP A 203 15.11 -8.56 14.75
N MET A 204 14.43 -8.84 15.86
CA MET A 204 13.73 -10.11 16.07
C MET A 204 12.60 -10.32 15.07
N MET A 205 11.77 -9.29 14.81
CA MET A 205 10.68 -9.36 13.83
C MET A 205 11.21 -9.52 12.41
N VAL A 206 12.22 -8.75 12.02
CA VAL A 206 12.87 -8.84 10.71
C VAL A 206 13.44 -10.24 10.49
N LYS A 207 14.25 -10.73 11.44
CA LYS A 207 14.84 -12.08 11.36
C LYS A 207 13.78 -13.18 11.23
N TYR A 208 12.69 -13.05 11.99
CA TYR A 208 11.58 -14.01 11.90
C TYR A 208 10.84 -13.89 10.56
N TYR A 209 10.59 -12.68 10.07
CA TYR A 209 9.96 -12.40 8.78
C TYR A 209 10.79 -12.99 7.64
N GLU A 210 12.09 -12.68 7.57
CA GLU A 210 13.00 -13.17 6.55
C GLU A 210 13.08 -14.70 6.52
N LYS A 211 13.16 -15.33 7.71
CA LYS A 211 13.14 -16.79 7.84
C LYS A 211 11.82 -17.39 7.33
N LYS A 212 10.69 -16.79 7.69
CA LYS A 212 9.35 -17.28 7.35
C LYS A 212 9.07 -17.18 5.85
N TYR A 213 9.42 -16.05 5.24
CA TYR A 213 9.14 -15.79 3.84
C TYR A 213 10.33 -16.08 2.91
N ARG A 214 11.45 -16.56 3.46
CA ARG A 214 12.68 -16.93 2.74
C ARG A 214 13.21 -15.82 1.84
N MET A 215 13.16 -14.58 2.31
CA MET A 215 13.60 -13.40 1.58
C MET A 215 14.17 -12.33 2.51
N LYS A 216 15.07 -11.51 2.00
CA LYS A 216 15.56 -10.32 2.71
C LYS A 216 14.56 -9.18 2.61
N ILE A 217 14.26 -8.49 3.72
CA ILE A 217 13.33 -7.34 3.67
C ILE A 217 13.88 -6.20 2.81
N SER A 218 15.20 -6.02 2.78
CA SER A 218 15.85 -5.02 1.92
C SER A 218 15.63 -5.24 0.42
N SER A 219 15.28 -6.47 0.00
CA SER A 219 14.91 -6.72 -1.38
C SER A 219 13.58 -6.10 -1.80
N LEU A 220 12.83 -5.57 -0.83
CA LEU A 220 11.57 -4.85 -1.04
C LEU A 220 11.73 -3.32 -0.87
N ASP A 221 12.92 -2.82 -0.59
CA ASP A 221 13.17 -1.39 -0.39
C ASP A 221 12.91 -0.58 -1.67
N PRO A 222 11.92 0.33 -1.71
CA PRO A 222 11.56 1.10 -2.90
C PRO A 222 12.74 1.87 -3.51
N ILE A 223 13.62 2.43 -2.69
CA ILE A 223 14.75 3.24 -3.14
C ILE A 223 15.72 2.48 -4.05
N GLU A 224 15.88 1.18 -3.85
CA GLU A 224 16.77 0.35 -4.66
C GLU A 224 16.22 0.11 -6.07
N PHE A 225 14.92 0.31 -6.27
CA PHE A 225 14.25 0.19 -7.57
C PHE A 225 14.13 1.55 -8.25
N ALA A 226 13.86 2.60 -7.50
CA ALA A 226 13.70 3.95 -7.98
C ALA A 226 14.86 4.39 -8.88
N LYS A 227 16.11 4.13 -8.45
CA LYS A 227 17.33 4.45 -9.21
C LYS A 227 17.42 3.82 -10.59
N LYS A 228 16.69 2.75 -10.84
CA LYS A 228 16.71 1.96 -12.08
C LYS A 228 15.41 2.08 -12.89
N LEU A 229 14.46 2.85 -12.35
CA LEU A 229 13.15 3.00 -12.98
C LEU A 229 13.21 4.04 -14.08
N SER A 230 12.96 3.61 -15.30
CA SER A 230 12.84 4.48 -16.49
C SER A 230 11.38 4.79 -16.86
N LEU A 231 10.43 4.19 -16.13
CA LEU A 231 9.00 4.31 -16.34
C LEU A 231 8.52 5.73 -16.05
N LYS A 232 7.63 6.28 -16.91
CA LYS A 232 6.95 7.56 -16.65
C LYS A 232 6.24 7.48 -15.28
N SER A 233 6.56 8.35 -14.36
CA SER A 233 6.12 8.24 -12.97
C SER A 233 5.52 9.55 -12.46
N LEU A 234 4.33 9.48 -11.83
CA LEU A 234 3.75 10.60 -11.10
C LEU A 234 3.77 10.29 -9.61
N ILE A 235 4.41 11.16 -8.84
CA ILE A 235 4.46 11.07 -7.38
C ILE A 235 3.50 12.11 -6.82
N VAL A 236 2.51 11.67 -6.04
CA VAL A 236 1.49 12.52 -5.43
C VAL A 236 1.59 12.43 -3.91
N HIS A 237 1.71 13.57 -3.21
CA HIS A 237 1.79 13.56 -1.76
C HIS A 237 1.14 14.82 -1.17
N CYS A 238 0.59 14.69 0.05
CA CYS A 238 0.10 15.84 0.80
C CYS A 238 1.16 16.30 1.81
N ARG A 239 1.48 17.60 1.84
CA ARG A 239 2.47 18.17 2.77
C ARG A 239 2.10 17.93 4.24
N ASP A 240 0.79 17.87 4.53
CA ASP A 240 0.24 17.64 5.88
C ASP A 240 -0.07 16.14 6.14
N ASP A 241 0.56 15.23 5.40
CA ASP A 241 0.40 13.79 5.63
C ASP A 241 1.09 13.40 6.96
N ARG A 242 0.27 12.95 7.92
CA ARG A 242 0.77 12.55 9.24
C ARG A 242 1.13 11.05 9.33
N ASP A 243 0.75 10.26 8.34
CA ASP A 243 1.02 8.83 8.29
C ASP A 243 2.30 8.53 7.49
N ALA A 244 2.69 9.43 6.56
CA ALA A 244 3.85 9.30 5.69
C ALA A 244 4.51 10.66 5.46
N ASP A 245 5.81 10.78 5.72
CA ASP A 245 6.55 12.03 5.56
C ASP A 245 6.69 12.38 4.06
N VAL A 246 6.32 13.62 3.69
CA VAL A 246 6.42 14.13 2.31
C VAL A 246 7.86 14.07 1.77
N HIS A 247 8.86 14.24 2.62
CA HIS A 247 10.28 14.14 2.23
C HIS A 247 10.63 12.80 1.58
N LEU A 248 9.93 11.71 1.92
CA LEU A 248 10.13 10.41 1.28
C LEU A 248 9.74 10.44 -0.21
N SER A 249 8.69 11.18 -0.55
CA SER A 249 8.27 11.37 -1.94
C SER A 249 9.18 12.35 -2.69
N GLU A 250 9.67 13.40 -2.03
CA GLU A 250 10.66 14.31 -2.60
C GLU A 250 12.01 13.60 -2.87
N GLU A 251 12.43 12.70 -1.97
CA GLU A 251 13.61 11.86 -2.17
C GLU A 251 13.41 10.87 -3.31
N LEU A 252 12.25 10.20 -3.36
CA LEU A 252 11.90 9.28 -4.43
C LEU A 252 11.92 9.99 -5.81
N HIS A 253 11.37 11.20 -5.88
CA HIS A 253 11.37 12.02 -7.10
C HIS A 253 12.78 12.32 -7.61
N LYS A 254 13.72 12.61 -6.72
CA LYS A 254 15.13 12.85 -7.09
C LYS A 254 15.82 11.60 -7.66
N GLU A 255 15.38 10.42 -7.25
CA GLU A 255 15.98 9.15 -7.66
C GLU A 255 15.38 8.58 -8.96
N ILE A 256 14.14 8.97 -9.33
CA ILE A 256 13.48 8.52 -10.57
C ILE A 256 13.65 9.58 -11.65
N ALA A 257 14.48 9.31 -12.64
CA ALA A 257 14.84 10.27 -13.70
C ALA A 257 13.63 10.76 -14.50
N ASN A 258 12.62 9.89 -14.78
CA ASN A 258 11.42 10.22 -15.54
C ASN A 258 10.21 10.33 -14.60
N SER A 259 10.27 11.26 -13.64
CA SER A 259 9.18 11.47 -12.70
C SER A 259 8.74 12.92 -12.63
N GLU A 260 7.45 13.08 -12.30
CA GLU A 260 6.82 14.34 -11.93
C GLU A 260 6.36 14.23 -10.48
N ILE A 261 6.39 15.34 -9.75
CA ILE A 261 5.87 15.40 -8.37
C ILE A 261 4.72 16.40 -8.28
N PHE A 262 3.60 15.97 -7.69
CA PHE A 262 2.44 16.80 -7.40
C PHE A 262 2.16 16.82 -5.90
N LEU A 263 2.43 17.96 -5.26
CA LEU A 263 2.26 18.15 -3.83
C LEU A 263 0.96 18.92 -3.55
N THR A 264 0.18 18.41 -2.60
CA THR A 264 -1.08 19.02 -2.14
C THR A 264 -0.97 19.44 -0.68
N GLU A 265 -1.97 20.15 -0.18
CA GLU A 265 -2.08 20.61 1.20
C GLU A 265 -3.46 20.28 1.77
N ASN A 266 -3.56 20.15 3.09
CA ASN A 266 -4.82 19.98 3.85
C ASN A 266 -5.62 18.71 3.55
N LEU A 267 -5.07 17.74 2.77
CA LEU A 267 -5.74 16.48 2.44
C LEU A 267 -5.32 15.33 3.36
N GLY A 268 -4.03 15.28 3.74
CA GLY A 268 -3.45 14.17 4.52
C GLY A 268 -3.50 12.83 3.78
N HIS A 269 -3.17 11.75 4.46
CA HIS A 269 -2.90 10.42 3.88
C HIS A 269 -4.06 9.77 3.11
N ARG A 270 -5.31 10.04 3.48
CA ARG A 270 -6.47 9.31 2.94
C ARG A 270 -7.43 10.17 2.14
N ARG A 271 -7.57 11.48 2.49
CA ARG A 271 -8.47 12.36 1.75
C ARG A 271 -7.93 12.68 0.35
N ILE A 272 -6.62 12.57 0.16
CA ILE A 272 -5.94 12.71 -1.13
C ILE A 272 -6.53 11.79 -2.20
N LEU A 273 -7.02 10.59 -1.84
CA LEU A 273 -7.68 9.65 -2.77
C LEU A 273 -9.08 10.10 -3.24
N ARG A 274 -9.62 11.18 -2.68
CA ARG A 274 -10.97 11.68 -2.94
C ARG A 274 -10.98 13.11 -3.44
N ASP A 275 -9.81 13.68 -3.62
CA ASP A 275 -9.65 15.04 -4.08
C ASP A 275 -9.81 15.08 -5.60
N GLU A 276 -10.58 16.06 -6.08
CA GLU A 276 -10.89 16.24 -7.49
C GLU A 276 -9.66 16.64 -8.29
N GLN A 277 -8.87 17.59 -7.77
CA GLN A 277 -7.65 18.06 -8.46
C GLN A 277 -6.61 16.95 -8.57
N VAL A 278 -6.48 16.13 -7.53
CA VAL A 278 -5.61 14.94 -7.57
C VAL A 278 -6.09 13.96 -8.64
N SER A 279 -7.38 13.68 -8.71
CA SER A 279 -7.93 12.76 -9.68
C SER A 279 -7.76 13.24 -11.12
N LEU A 280 -8.03 14.52 -11.37
CA LEU A 280 -7.84 15.15 -12.69
C LEU A 280 -6.36 15.20 -13.09
N ARG A 281 -5.46 15.53 -12.15
CA ARG A 281 -4.00 15.50 -12.39
C ARG A 281 -3.49 14.12 -12.75
N ILE A 282 -4.07 13.07 -12.13
CA ILE A 282 -3.74 11.69 -12.46
C ILE A 282 -4.19 11.35 -13.89
N VAL A 283 -5.41 11.71 -14.27
CA VAL A 283 -5.94 11.48 -15.62
C VAL A 283 -5.06 12.17 -16.66
N ASP A 284 -4.78 13.47 -16.49
CA ASP A 284 -3.91 14.27 -17.37
C ASP A 284 -2.50 13.66 -17.55
N PHE A 285 -1.98 13.06 -16.49
CA PHE A 285 -0.68 12.37 -16.56
C PHE A 285 -0.75 11.05 -17.36
N LEU A 286 -1.88 10.34 -17.35
CA LEU A 286 -2.03 9.06 -18.01
C LEU A 286 -2.28 9.19 -19.52
N GLU A 287 -2.92 10.27 -19.94
CA GLU A 287 -3.10 10.67 -21.36
C GLU A 287 -1.78 11.15 -21.98
#